data_7ebf71f464bd6fc97c0d4d6fe078e896
#
_entry.id   7ebf71f464bd6fc97c0d4d6fe078e896
#
_cell.length_a   1.000
_cell.length_b   1.000
_cell.length_c   1.000
_cell.angle_alpha   90.00
_cell.angle_beta   90.00
_cell.angle_gamma   90.00
#
_symmetry.space_group_name_H-M   'P 1'
#
loop_
_entity.id
_entity.type
_entity.pdbx_description
1 polymer ?
#
loop_
_entity_poly.entity_id
_entity_poly.type
_entity_poly.pdbx_seq_one_letter_code
_entity_poly.pdbx_strand_id
1 'polypeptide(L)'
;MNTKIFALITKKLNDSFSLPKYADITINKDTVVNELPWTPARFTKFKDAMERELSLESDYKGTVESIVTDLDVRYSNRFFGEMWQPRTNDYNYTGWQLVEEINKQDPKAVLDVGCGYHPFKNRIPNLIGIDPYNHAAEYQVDILEYKVKPETYDHIIALGSINFNSKDEIEARFGHCVDLLKTGGRFYLRANPGITHKAGPYVDIFPWSFEVVNEFAEKYNLKLDTFQKDANDRLYFSYQKL
;
A
#
# COMPACT_ATOMS: atom_id res chain seq x y z
N MET A 1 -7.89 9.71 -5.28
CA MET A 1 -7.07 10.95 -5.05
C MET A 1 -6.67 11.01 -3.58
N ASN A 2 -5.39 11.14 -3.30
CA ASN A 2 -4.85 11.23 -1.94
C ASN A 2 -5.30 12.56 -1.26
N THR A 3 -6.18 12.44 -0.27
CA THR A 3 -6.79 13.60 0.41
C THR A 3 -5.77 14.41 1.22
N LYS A 4 -4.71 13.79 1.70
CA LYS A 4 -3.65 14.46 2.47
C LYS A 4 -2.74 15.30 1.57
N ILE A 5 -2.35 14.77 0.41
CA ILE A 5 -1.58 15.52 -0.60
C ILE A 5 -2.45 16.64 -1.17
N PHE A 6 -3.73 16.37 -1.42
CA PHE A 6 -4.69 17.40 -1.85
C PHE A 6 -4.80 18.54 -0.83
N ALA A 7 -4.96 18.24 0.45
CA ALA A 7 -5.02 19.25 1.51
C ALA A 7 -3.71 20.05 1.61
N LEU A 8 -2.56 19.40 1.45
CA LEU A 8 -1.26 20.07 1.46
C LEU A 8 -1.15 21.07 0.31
N ILE A 9 -1.37 20.64 -0.95
CA ILE A 9 -1.23 21.51 -2.11
C ILE A 9 -2.21 22.67 -2.05
N THR A 10 -3.48 22.40 -1.71
CA THR A 10 -4.51 23.42 -1.58
C THR A 10 -4.14 24.46 -0.51
N LYS A 11 -3.65 24.01 0.64
CA LYS A 11 -3.18 24.92 1.69
C LYS A 11 -2.01 25.79 1.20
N LYS A 12 -1.00 25.23 0.56
CA LYS A 12 0.18 25.99 0.06
C LYS A 12 -0.19 26.95 -1.06
N LEU A 13 -1.16 26.60 -1.91
CA LEU A 13 -1.70 27.52 -2.92
C LEU A 13 -2.46 28.69 -2.26
N ASN A 14 -3.35 28.42 -1.32
CA ASN A 14 -4.06 29.47 -0.58
C ASN A 14 -3.09 30.39 0.17
N ASP A 15 -2.07 29.84 0.83
CA ASP A 15 -1.01 30.64 1.49
C ASP A 15 -0.28 31.54 0.48
N SER A 16 -0.08 31.08 -0.76
CA SER A 16 0.60 31.83 -1.81
C SER A 16 -0.26 32.99 -2.37
N PHE A 17 -1.59 32.90 -2.27
CA PHE A 17 -2.55 33.88 -2.78
C PHE A 17 -3.39 34.52 -1.68
N SER A 18 -2.89 34.60 -0.44
CA SER A 18 -3.61 35.15 0.71
C SER A 18 -3.77 36.69 0.71
N LEU A 19 -3.18 37.41 -0.24
CA LEU A 19 -3.28 38.87 -0.30
C LEU A 19 -4.65 39.33 -0.84
N PRO A 20 -5.19 40.49 -0.38
CA PRO A 20 -6.51 40.98 -0.80
C PRO A 20 -6.72 41.10 -2.31
N LYS A 21 -5.66 41.41 -3.06
CA LYS A 21 -5.72 41.50 -4.54
C LYS A 21 -5.97 40.16 -5.25
N TYR A 22 -5.97 39.06 -4.51
CA TYR A 22 -6.24 37.71 -5.00
C TYR A 22 -7.48 37.11 -4.35
N ALA A 23 -8.33 37.94 -3.71
CA ALA A 23 -9.51 37.47 -2.99
C ALA A 23 -10.51 36.68 -3.88
N ASP A 24 -10.49 36.93 -5.19
CA ASP A 24 -11.35 36.25 -6.15
C ASP A 24 -10.83 34.88 -6.60
N ILE A 25 -9.61 34.50 -6.20
CA ILE A 25 -9.02 33.21 -6.54
C ILE A 25 -9.55 32.14 -5.59
N THR A 26 -10.32 31.19 -6.14
CA THR A 26 -10.80 30.02 -5.40
C THR A 26 -9.99 28.80 -5.86
N ILE A 27 -9.30 28.16 -4.93
CA ILE A 27 -8.51 26.95 -5.18
C ILE A 27 -9.40 25.71 -4.96
N ASN A 28 -9.54 24.90 -6.01
CA ASN A 28 -10.26 23.63 -5.99
C ASN A 28 -9.52 22.58 -6.83
N LYS A 29 -10.07 21.39 -6.99
CA LYS A 29 -9.44 20.29 -7.73
C LYS A 29 -9.19 20.61 -9.21
N ASP A 30 -10.03 21.43 -9.83
CA ASP A 30 -9.98 21.77 -11.24
C ASP A 30 -9.10 23.02 -11.52
N THR A 31 -8.59 23.67 -10.48
CA THR A 31 -7.71 24.83 -10.61
C THR A 31 -6.42 24.45 -11.33
N VAL A 32 -6.16 25.11 -12.47
CA VAL A 32 -4.93 24.91 -13.25
C VAL A 32 -3.78 25.70 -12.61
N VAL A 33 -2.87 25.00 -11.96
CA VAL A 33 -1.85 25.60 -11.08
C VAL A 33 -0.91 26.53 -11.84
N ASN A 34 -0.44 26.13 -13.03
CA ASN A 34 0.48 26.94 -13.83
C ASN A 34 -0.19 28.17 -14.50
N GLU A 35 -1.52 28.29 -14.46
CA GLU A 35 -2.26 29.46 -14.95
C GLU A 35 -2.56 30.50 -13.86
N LEU A 36 -2.27 30.20 -12.60
CA LEU A 36 -2.41 31.15 -11.51
C LEU A 36 -1.47 32.35 -11.70
N PRO A 37 -1.81 33.55 -11.15
CA PRO A 37 -1.04 34.78 -11.35
C PRO A 37 0.26 34.77 -10.55
N TRP A 38 1.16 33.88 -10.90
CA TRP A 38 2.47 33.72 -10.28
C TRP A 38 3.40 34.92 -10.58
N THR A 39 4.14 35.31 -9.56
CA THR A 39 5.45 35.94 -9.80
C THR A 39 6.55 34.88 -9.65
N PRO A 40 7.72 35.04 -10.30
CA PRO A 40 8.79 34.04 -10.17
C PRO A 40 9.13 33.71 -8.70
N ALA A 41 9.28 34.74 -7.86
CA ALA A 41 9.60 34.55 -6.44
C ALA A 41 8.49 33.79 -5.66
N ARG A 42 7.21 34.04 -5.97
CA ARG A 42 6.10 33.35 -5.33
C ARG A 42 6.04 31.88 -5.76
N PHE A 43 6.22 31.61 -7.04
CA PHE A 43 6.25 30.24 -7.56
C PHE A 43 7.40 29.45 -6.94
N THR A 44 8.61 30.02 -6.91
CA THR A 44 9.76 29.38 -6.26
C THR A 44 9.46 29.06 -4.79
N LYS A 45 8.91 30.02 -4.03
CA LYS A 45 8.56 29.78 -2.62
C LYS A 45 7.53 28.67 -2.45
N PHE A 46 6.53 28.60 -3.31
CA PHE A 46 5.53 27.52 -3.31
C PHE A 46 6.20 26.17 -3.61
N LYS A 47 6.98 26.12 -4.70
CA LYS A 47 7.71 24.93 -5.13
C LYS A 47 8.62 24.40 -4.02
N ASP A 48 9.49 25.24 -3.46
CA ASP A 48 10.40 24.89 -2.38
C ASP A 48 9.66 24.35 -1.13
N ALA A 49 8.49 24.93 -0.83
CA ALA A 49 7.68 24.47 0.29
C ALA A 49 7.07 23.08 0.04
N MET A 50 6.60 22.81 -1.16
CA MET A 50 6.07 21.51 -1.56
C MET A 50 7.16 20.44 -1.59
N GLU A 51 8.29 20.75 -2.22
CA GLU A 51 9.44 19.82 -2.33
C GLU A 51 10.01 19.45 -0.95
N ARG A 52 10.04 20.40 -0.03
CA ARG A 52 10.47 20.14 1.35
C ARG A 52 9.53 19.19 2.08
N GLU A 53 8.22 19.38 1.93
CA GLU A 53 7.20 18.57 2.62
C GLU A 53 7.14 17.14 2.07
N LEU A 54 7.20 16.99 0.75
CA LEU A 54 7.07 15.70 0.08
C LEU A 54 8.43 15.02 -0.18
N SER A 55 9.52 15.80 -0.15
CA SER A 55 10.85 15.41 -0.63
C SER A 55 10.81 14.90 -2.08
N LEU A 56 9.97 15.53 -2.92
CA LEU A 56 9.77 15.23 -4.34
C LEU A 56 9.81 16.50 -5.15
N GLU A 57 10.48 16.46 -6.28
CA GLU A 57 10.43 17.53 -7.27
C GLU A 57 9.22 17.38 -8.18
N SER A 58 8.61 18.50 -8.60
CA SER A 58 7.57 18.54 -9.61
C SER A 58 7.61 19.89 -10.35
N ASP A 59 7.06 19.94 -11.53
CA ASP A 59 6.91 21.18 -12.29
C ASP A 59 5.57 21.89 -12.02
N TYR A 60 4.66 21.22 -11.30
CA TYR A 60 3.34 21.71 -10.91
C TYR A 60 2.51 22.24 -12.08
N LYS A 61 2.56 21.56 -13.23
CA LYS A 61 1.74 21.85 -14.41
C LYS A 61 0.47 21.02 -14.41
N GLY A 62 -0.65 21.66 -14.76
CA GLY A 62 -1.96 21.03 -14.83
C GLY A 62 -2.87 21.37 -13.67
N THR A 63 -3.96 20.63 -13.54
CA THR A 63 -4.94 20.82 -12.47
C THR A 63 -4.41 20.33 -11.13
N VAL A 64 -4.94 20.86 -10.05
CA VAL A 64 -4.62 20.36 -8.69
C VAL A 64 -4.82 18.85 -8.62
N GLU A 65 -5.92 18.32 -9.19
CA GLU A 65 -6.20 16.88 -9.19
C GLU A 65 -5.12 16.07 -9.93
N SER A 66 -4.70 16.52 -11.11
CA SER A 66 -3.66 15.82 -11.89
C SER A 66 -2.31 15.84 -11.18
N ILE A 67 -1.95 16.97 -10.56
CA ILE A 67 -0.71 17.11 -9.78
C ILE A 67 -0.74 16.22 -8.53
N VAL A 68 -1.88 16.19 -7.82
CA VAL A 68 -2.04 15.29 -6.65
C VAL A 68 -1.88 13.84 -7.05
N THR A 69 -2.44 13.42 -8.17
CA THR A 69 -2.34 12.06 -8.68
C THR A 69 -0.88 11.68 -9.02
N ASP A 70 -0.14 12.57 -9.71
CA ASP A 70 1.28 12.37 -10.01
C ASP A 70 2.11 12.29 -8.72
N LEU A 71 1.92 13.23 -7.80
CA LEU A 71 2.64 13.27 -6.53
C LEU A 71 2.35 12.05 -5.67
N ASP A 72 1.11 11.54 -5.65
CA ASP A 72 0.72 10.36 -4.89
C ASP A 72 1.45 9.10 -5.40
N VAL A 73 1.46 8.89 -6.71
CA VAL A 73 2.19 7.79 -7.34
C VAL A 73 3.68 7.86 -7.01
N ARG A 74 4.30 9.04 -7.17
CA ARG A 74 5.73 9.22 -6.93
C ARG A 74 6.09 9.13 -5.45
N TYR A 75 5.25 9.64 -4.56
CA TYR A 75 5.43 9.49 -3.12
C TYR A 75 5.31 8.03 -2.69
N SER A 76 4.31 7.31 -3.21
CA SER A 76 4.12 5.89 -2.93
C SER A 76 5.31 5.05 -3.41
N ASN A 77 5.80 5.29 -4.62
CA ASN A 77 6.97 4.61 -5.17
C ASN A 77 8.20 4.81 -4.27
N ARG A 78 8.47 6.05 -3.84
CA ARG A 78 9.56 6.33 -2.94
C ARG A 78 9.35 5.74 -1.55
N PHE A 79 8.14 5.86 -1.01
CA PHE A 79 7.83 5.36 0.32
C PHE A 79 8.01 3.84 0.39
N PHE A 80 7.40 3.10 -0.52
CA PHE A 80 7.48 1.64 -0.52
C PHE A 80 8.79 1.10 -1.10
N GLY A 81 9.39 1.78 -2.06
CA GLY A 81 10.66 1.35 -2.66
C GLY A 81 11.90 1.63 -1.81
N GLU A 82 11.92 2.74 -1.04
CA GLU A 82 13.11 3.19 -0.34
C GLU A 82 12.93 3.27 1.18
N MET A 83 11.81 3.84 1.66
CA MET A 83 11.65 4.20 3.07
C MET A 83 11.09 3.06 3.91
N TRP A 84 10.11 2.33 3.38
CA TRP A 84 9.40 1.26 4.09
C TRP A 84 10.10 -0.10 3.99
N GLN A 85 11.02 -0.26 3.06
CA GLN A 85 11.78 -1.50 2.91
C GLN A 85 12.62 -1.76 4.17
N PRO A 86 12.64 -2.97 4.71
CA PRO A 86 13.56 -3.32 5.79
C PRO A 86 14.99 -3.16 5.27
N ARG A 87 15.81 -2.42 6.01
CA ARG A 87 17.20 -2.13 5.63
C ARG A 87 18.14 -3.34 5.69
N THR A 88 17.67 -4.42 6.29
CA THR A 88 18.39 -5.68 6.44
C THR A 88 17.47 -6.84 6.14
N ASN A 89 18.01 -7.99 5.73
CA ASN A 89 17.26 -9.26 5.62
C ASN A 89 16.73 -9.77 6.99
N ASP A 90 16.75 -8.94 8.02
CA ASP A 90 16.19 -9.19 9.33
C ASP A 90 14.66 -9.12 9.34
N TYR A 91 14.05 -9.85 8.43
CA TYR A 91 12.68 -10.36 8.59
C TYR A 91 12.63 -11.42 9.73
N ASN A 92 13.56 -11.32 10.66
CA ASN A 92 13.80 -12.32 11.69
C ASN A 92 12.61 -12.62 12.60
N TYR A 93 11.51 -11.91 12.45
CA TYR A 93 10.46 -12.02 13.45
C TYR A 93 9.08 -12.38 12.89
N THR A 94 8.91 -12.47 11.58
CA THR A 94 7.53 -12.49 11.10
C THR A 94 7.38 -13.28 9.82
N GLY A 95 7.06 -14.54 9.97
CA GLY A 95 6.72 -15.40 8.86
C GLY A 95 7.62 -16.63 8.72
N TRP A 96 8.73 -16.74 9.45
CA TRP A 96 9.59 -17.93 9.38
C TRP A 96 8.87 -19.21 9.80
N GLN A 97 7.94 -19.13 10.77
CA GLN A 97 7.08 -20.24 11.15
C GLN A 97 6.19 -20.72 10.01
N LEU A 98 5.83 -19.82 9.07
CA LEU A 98 5.03 -20.18 7.89
C LEU A 98 5.80 -21.09 6.93
N VAL A 99 7.14 -20.98 6.87
CA VAL A 99 7.97 -21.82 5.99
C VAL A 99 7.76 -23.29 6.32
N GLU A 100 7.84 -23.65 7.61
CA GLU A 100 7.62 -25.06 8.01
C GLU A 100 6.17 -25.49 7.83
N GLU A 101 5.22 -24.61 8.15
CA GLU A 101 3.78 -24.89 8.05
C GLU A 101 3.38 -25.15 6.59
N ILE A 102 3.82 -24.30 5.68
CA ILE A 102 3.52 -24.40 4.25
C ILE A 102 4.22 -25.63 3.67
N ASN A 103 5.52 -25.84 3.98
CA ASN A 103 6.28 -26.94 3.43
C ASN A 103 5.73 -28.33 3.87
N LYS A 104 5.17 -28.45 5.08
CA LYS A 104 4.52 -29.68 5.55
C LYS A 104 3.30 -30.07 4.70
N GLN A 105 2.73 -29.14 3.95
CA GLN A 105 1.53 -29.35 3.12
C GLN A 105 1.88 -29.71 1.66
N ASP A 106 3.17 -29.75 1.29
CA ASP A 106 3.69 -30.07 -0.06
C ASP A 106 2.99 -29.24 -1.18
N PRO A 107 2.99 -27.89 -1.10
CA PRO A 107 2.22 -27.05 -2.01
C PRO A 107 2.75 -27.15 -3.44
N LYS A 108 1.85 -27.09 -4.43
CA LYS A 108 2.21 -27.07 -5.85
C LYS A 108 2.34 -25.64 -6.39
N ALA A 109 1.73 -24.65 -5.72
CA ALA A 109 1.85 -23.24 -6.07
C ALA A 109 1.63 -22.35 -4.84
N VAL A 110 2.57 -21.45 -4.60
CA VAL A 110 2.50 -20.47 -3.49
C VAL A 110 2.76 -19.08 -4.05
N LEU A 111 1.98 -18.09 -3.61
CA LEU A 111 2.13 -16.67 -3.99
C LEU A 111 2.51 -15.85 -2.76
N ASP A 112 3.56 -15.04 -2.87
CA ASP A 112 3.94 -14.03 -1.87
C ASP A 112 3.63 -12.63 -2.42
N VAL A 113 2.59 -12.00 -1.88
CA VAL A 113 2.07 -10.70 -2.32
C VAL A 113 2.73 -9.58 -1.54
N GLY A 114 3.46 -8.71 -2.24
CA GLY A 114 4.31 -7.70 -1.62
C GLY A 114 5.50 -8.36 -0.93
N CYS A 115 6.21 -9.20 -1.67
CA CYS A 115 7.28 -10.05 -1.14
C CYS A 115 8.51 -9.27 -0.64
N GLY A 116 8.61 -7.97 -0.94
CA GLY A 116 9.77 -7.15 -0.57
C GLY A 116 11.08 -7.75 -1.12
N TYR A 117 12.06 -7.94 -0.24
CA TYR A 117 13.33 -8.59 -0.59
C TYR A 117 13.23 -10.11 -0.84
N HIS A 118 12.03 -10.63 -0.84
CA HIS A 118 11.71 -12.03 -1.13
C HIS A 118 12.45 -13.03 -0.22
N PRO A 119 12.33 -12.90 1.11
CA PRO A 119 13.11 -13.68 2.07
C PRO A 119 12.79 -15.17 2.04
N PHE A 120 11.60 -15.56 1.56
CA PHE A 120 11.16 -16.95 1.47
C PHE A 120 11.58 -17.64 0.17
N LYS A 121 12.18 -16.92 -0.77
CA LYS A 121 12.72 -17.48 -2.01
C LYS A 121 13.68 -18.64 -1.70
N ASN A 122 13.53 -19.74 -2.40
CA ASN A 122 14.30 -20.97 -2.18
C ASN A 122 14.08 -21.68 -0.82
N ARG A 123 13.15 -21.18 0.00
CA ARG A 123 12.79 -21.82 1.29
C ARG A 123 11.40 -22.45 1.26
N ILE A 124 10.51 -21.88 0.47
CA ILE A 124 9.20 -22.44 0.15
C ILE A 124 9.25 -22.92 -1.30
N PRO A 125 8.96 -24.20 -1.58
CA PRO A 125 8.93 -24.71 -2.94
C PRO A 125 7.78 -24.07 -3.74
N ASN A 126 7.99 -23.90 -5.05
CA ASN A 126 7.01 -23.37 -5.98
C ASN A 126 6.47 -21.98 -5.59
N LEU A 127 7.27 -21.18 -4.88
CA LEU A 127 6.95 -19.82 -4.48
C LEU A 127 7.20 -18.85 -5.64
N ILE A 128 6.21 -18.01 -5.90
CA ILE A 128 6.30 -16.84 -6.78
C ILE A 128 6.10 -15.60 -5.90
N GLY A 129 7.01 -14.64 -5.96
CA GLY A 129 6.89 -13.34 -5.32
C GLY A 129 6.47 -12.26 -6.29
N ILE A 130 5.51 -11.43 -5.88
CA ILE A 130 5.14 -10.22 -6.61
C ILE A 130 5.30 -9.00 -5.70
N ASP A 131 5.83 -7.92 -6.24
CA ASP A 131 5.99 -6.65 -5.52
C ASP A 131 6.16 -5.51 -6.53
N PRO A 132 5.33 -4.45 -6.52
CA PRO A 132 5.43 -3.36 -7.50
C PRO A 132 6.69 -2.51 -7.33
N TYR A 133 7.33 -2.56 -6.15
CA TYR A 133 8.42 -1.66 -5.78
C TYR A 133 9.79 -2.34 -5.63
N ASN A 134 9.85 -3.67 -5.63
CA ASN A 134 11.09 -4.39 -5.35
C ASN A 134 11.51 -5.31 -6.51
N HIS A 135 12.77 -5.16 -6.94
CA HIS A 135 13.35 -5.96 -8.04
C HIS A 135 13.69 -7.40 -7.65
N ALA A 136 13.58 -7.79 -6.39
CA ALA A 136 13.75 -9.18 -5.96
C ALA A 136 12.56 -10.07 -6.31
N ALA A 137 11.40 -9.48 -6.60
CA ALA A 137 10.19 -10.17 -7.03
C ALA A 137 10.36 -10.82 -8.40
N GLU A 138 9.71 -11.97 -8.64
CA GLU A 138 9.60 -12.56 -9.96
C GLU A 138 8.79 -11.69 -10.93
N TYR A 139 7.76 -10.99 -10.40
CA TYR A 139 6.98 -10.03 -11.17
C TYR A 139 6.87 -8.71 -10.41
N GLN A 140 7.32 -7.64 -11.04
CA GLN A 140 7.29 -6.30 -10.48
C GLN A 140 5.95 -5.63 -10.81
N VAL A 141 4.87 -6.10 -10.17
CA VAL A 141 3.48 -5.67 -10.41
C VAL A 141 2.68 -5.60 -9.11
N ASP A 142 1.65 -4.76 -9.08
CA ASP A 142 0.61 -4.82 -8.04
C ASP A 142 -0.24 -6.07 -8.21
N ILE A 143 -0.78 -6.60 -7.12
CA ILE A 143 -1.64 -7.80 -7.15
C ILE A 143 -2.85 -7.61 -8.09
N LEU A 144 -3.41 -6.42 -8.20
CA LEU A 144 -4.54 -6.14 -9.10
C LEU A 144 -4.16 -6.19 -10.59
N GLU A 145 -2.88 -6.02 -10.90
CA GLU A 145 -2.33 -6.13 -12.26
C GLU A 145 -1.82 -7.53 -12.59
N TYR A 146 -1.65 -8.37 -11.57
CA TYR A 146 -1.15 -9.74 -11.72
C TYR A 146 -2.24 -10.67 -12.27
N LYS A 147 -2.16 -10.99 -13.56
CA LYS A 147 -3.19 -11.74 -14.30
C LYS A 147 -2.81 -13.20 -14.49
N VAL A 148 -3.37 -14.06 -13.67
CA VAL A 148 -3.30 -15.52 -13.79
C VAL A 148 -4.71 -16.10 -13.63
N LYS A 149 -4.88 -17.39 -13.88
CA LYS A 149 -6.18 -18.05 -13.74
C LYS A 149 -6.64 -18.01 -12.27
N PRO A 150 -7.94 -17.86 -12.01
CA PRO A 150 -8.50 -18.11 -10.68
C PRO A 150 -8.09 -19.50 -10.17
N GLU A 151 -8.09 -19.67 -8.86
CA GLU A 151 -7.79 -20.94 -8.20
C GLU A 151 -6.45 -21.57 -8.63
N THR A 152 -5.42 -20.73 -8.77
CA THR A 152 -4.06 -21.18 -9.14
C THR A 152 -3.25 -21.62 -7.93
N TYR A 153 -3.41 -20.95 -6.78
CA TYR A 153 -2.51 -21.11 -5.64
C TYR A 153 -3.09 -21.96 -4.53
N ASP A 154 -2.27 -22.85 -3.97
CA ASP A 154 -2.58 -23.61 -2.75
C ASP A 154 -2.46 -22.73 -1.51
N HIS A 155 -1.48 -21.82 -1.53
CA HIS A 155 -1.25 -20.85 -0.45
C HIS A 155 -0.94 -19.47 -1.01
N ILE A 156 -1.45 -18.44 -0.31
CA ILE A 156 -1.09 -17.04 -0.54
C ILE A 156 -0.57 -16.44 0.76
N ILE A 157 0.50 -15.67 0.67
CA ILE A 157 1.13 -14.96 1.79
C ILE A 157 1.03 -13.46 1.51
N ALA A 158 0.64 -12.65 2.51
CA ALA A 158 0.61 -11.20 2.44
C ALA A 158 1.03 -10.60 3.79
N LEU A 159 2.33 -10.56 4.05
CA LEU A 159 2.86 -10.12 5.34
C LEU A 159 3.11 -8.61 5.38
N GLY A 160 2.05 -7.85 5.46
CA GLY A 160 2.08 -6.38 5.57
C GLY A 160 1.86 -5.64 4.25
N SER A 161 1.62 -6.32 3.15
CA SER A 161 1.36 -5.72 1.85
C SER A 161 -0.10 -5.26 1.69
N ILE A 162 -1.07 -6.02 2.19
CA ILE A 162 -2.49 -5.64 2.19
C ILE A 162 -2.82 -4.89 3.47
N ASN A 163 -2.26 -3.69 3.60
CA ASN A 163 -2.28 -2.95 4.87
C ASN A 163 -2.40 -1.42 4.70
N PHE A 164 -2.42 -0.94 3.47
CA PHE A 164 -2.34 0.50 3.17
C PHE A 164 -3.51 0.95 2.31
N ASN A 165 -3.86 2.24 2.48
CA ASN A 165 -4.89 2.95 1.75
C ASN A 165 -6.33 2.70 2.24
N SER A 166 -7.32 3.01 1.39
CA SER A 166 -8.74 2.96 1.74
C SER A 166 -9.27 1.52 1.90
N LYS A 167 -10.42 1.39 2.55
CA LYS A 167 -11.12 0.11 2.67
C LYS A 167 -11.40 -0.51 1.30
N ASP A 168 -11.81 0.29 0.33
CA ASP A 168 -12.13 -0.18 -1.03
C ASP A 168 -10.91 -0.78 -1.73
N GLU A 169 -9.74 -0.17 -1.56
CA GLU A 169 -8.49 -0.68 -2.14
C GLU A 169 -8.01 -1.96 -1.43
N ILE A 170 -8.15 -2.02 -0.10
CA ILE A 170 -7.89 -3.24 0.68
C ILE A 170 -8.81 -4.37 0.23
N GLU A 171 -10.12 -4.10 0.11
CA GLU A 171 -11.10 -5.08 -0.34
C GLU A 171 -10.83 -5.59 -1.75
N ALA A 172 -10.46 -4.69 -2.67
CA ALA A 172 -10.12 -5.08 -4.04
C ALA A 172 -8.91 -6.03 -4.08
N ARG A 173 -7.81 -5.68 -3.36
CA ARG A 173 -6.61 -6.52 -3.30
C ARG A 173 -6.86 -7.85 -2.60
N PHE A 174 -7.56 -7.82 -1.48
CA PHE A 174 -7.92 -9.02 -0.71
C PHE A 174 -8.81 -9.95 -1.54
N GLY A 175 -9.88 -9.43 -2.15
CA GLY A 175 -10.80 -10.20 -2.99
C GLY A 175 -10.06 -10.85 -4.17
N HIS A 176 -9.16 -10.10 -4.83
CA HIS A 176 -8.35 -10.67 -5.91
C HIS A 176 -7.45 -11.82 -5.42
N CYS A 177 -6.84 -11.70 -4.24
CA CYS A 177 -6.10 -12.82 -3.64
C CYS A 177 -7.00 -14.03 -3.41
N VAL A 178 -8.22 -13.83 -2.89
CA VAL A 178 -9.17 -14.94 -2.68
C VAL A 178 -9.60 -15.59 -3.98
N ASP A 179 -9.76 -14.82 -5.07
CA ASP A 179 -10.06 -15.38 -6.39
C ASP A 179 -8.93 -16.29 -6.91
N LEU A 180 -7.67 -15.91 -6.63
CA LEU A 180 -6.49 -16.68 -7.02
C LEU A 180 -6.26 -17.92 -6.16
N LEU A 181 -6.83 -17.96 -4.95
CA LEU A 181 -6.69 -19.06 -4.01
C LEU A 181 -7.62 -20.22 -4.40
N LYS A 182 -7.12 -21.45 -4.39
CA LYS A 182 -7.93 -22.66 -4.58
C LYS A 182 -8.90 -22.87 -3.43
N THR A 183 -10.03 -23.51 -3.68
CA THR A 183 -10.87 -24.08 -2.63
C THR A 183 -10.04 -25.03 -1.75
N GLY A 184 -10.15 -24.88 -0.42
CA GLY A 184 -9.32 -25.56 0.57
C GLY A 184 -7.94 -24.93 0.78
N GLY A 185 -7.51 -24.00 -0.06
CA GLY A 185 -6.25 -23.28 0.06
C GLY A 185 -6.24 -22.31 1.24
N ARG A 186 -5.05 -21.84 1.63
CA ARG A 186 -4.87 -20.96 2.79
C ARG A 186 -4.26 -19.62 2.44
N PHE A 187 -4.80 -18.58 3.05
CA PHE A 187 -4.34 -17.21 2.93
C PHE A 187 -3.79 -16.73 4.27
N TYR A 188 -2.48 -16.41 4.31
CA TYR A 188 -1.75 -15.98 5.49
C TYR A 188 -1.49 -14.49 5.43
N LEU A 189 -1.91 -13.76 6.46
CA LEU A 189 -1.74 -12.32 6.54
C LEU A 189 -1.05 -11.87 7.82
N ARG A 190 -0.30 -10.78 7.67
CA ARG A 190 0.12 -9.95 8.78
C ARG A 190 -0.36 -8.54 8.53
N ALA A 191 -1.00 -7.93 9.51
CA ALA A 191 -1.55 -6.59 9.39
C ALA A 191 -1.19 -5.71 10.60
N ASN A 192 -1.22 -4.41 10.38
CA ASN A 192 -1.08 -3.43 11.46
C ASN A 192 -2.46 -2.96 11.91
N PRO A 193 -2.73 -2.84 13.20
CA PRO A 193 -4.03 -2.39 13.69
C PRO A 193 -4.30 -0.88 13.45
N GLY A 194 -3.37 -0.14 12.85
CA GLY A 194 -3.54 1.29 12.53
C GLY A 194 -3.44 2.25 13.72
N ILE A 195 -3.51 1.74 14.94
CA ILE A 195 -3.53 2.54 16.16
C ILE A 195 -2.13 2.94 16.61
N THR A 196 -1.19 2.01 16.51
CA THR A 196 0.18 2.14 17.03
C THR A 196 1.23 2.39 15.95
N HIS A 197 0.91 2.09 14.71
CA HIS A 197 1.83 2.23 13.58
C HIS A 197 1.38 3.36 12.67
N LYS A 198 2.26 4.36 12.53
CA LYS A 198 2.08 5.43 11.56
C LYS A 198 2.93 5.09 10.34
N ALA A 199 2.31 5.00 9.19
CA ALA A 199 3.01 5.12 7.92
C ALA A 199 3.56 6.55 7.77
N GLY A 200 4.13 6.88 6.62
CA GLY A 200 4.49 8.27 6.32
C GLY A 200 3.27 9.19 6.36
N PRO A 201 3.48 10.51 6.41
CA PRO A 201 2.39 11.48 6.60
C PRO A 201 1.32 11.43 5.50
N TYR A 202 1.67 10.90 4.32
CA TYR A 202 0.78 10.86 3.13
C TYR A 202 0.36 9.45 2.71
N VAL A 203 0.66 8.44 3.54
CA VAL A 203 0.20 7.05 3.35
C VAL A 203 -0.68 6.66 4.51
N ASP A 204 -1.85 6.13 4.23
CA ASP A 204 -2.78 5.64 5.24
C ASP A 204 -2.55 4.16 5.54
N ILE A 205 -2.53 3.81 6.81
CA ILE A 205 -2.60 2.40 7.26
C ILE A 205 -4.06 2.06 7.46
N PHE A 206 -4.50 0.99 6.85
CA PHE A 206 -5.84 0.45 7.08
C PHE A 206 -5.94 -0.13 8.51
N PRO A 207 -6.95 0.25 9.30
CA PRO A 207 -7.05 -0.14 10.71
C PRO A 207 -7.63 -1.56 10.84
N TRP A 208 -6.81 -2.57 10.58
CA TRP A 208 -7.20 -3.94 10.82
C TRP A 208 -7.58 -4.19 12.29
N SER A 209 -8.67 -4.93 12.50
CA SER A 209 -9.12 -5.38 13.81
C SER A 209 -9.68 -6.80 13.71
N PHE A 210 -9.98 -7.42 14.85
CA PHE A 210 -10.63 -8.74 14.87
C PHE A 210 -11.99 -8.72 14.18
N GLU A 211 -12.75 -7.64 14.37
CA GLU A 211 -14.07 -7.46 13.75
C GLU A 211 -13.95 -7.39 12.23
N VAL A 212 -12.97 -6.62 11.71
CA VAL A 212 -12.69 -6.53 10.28
C VAL A 212 -12.25 -7.88 9.71
N VAL A 213 -11.41 -8.61 10.44
CA VAL A 213 -10.98 -9.96 10.03
C VAL A 213 -12.19 -10.90 9.88
N ASN A 214 -13.15 -10.86 10.81
CA ASN A 214 -14.37 -11.66 10.71
C ASN A 214 -15.30 -11.17 9.59
N GLU A 215 -15.45 -9.84 9.41
CA GLU A 215 -16.23 -9.26 8.30
C GLU A 215 -15.70 -9.79 6.94
N PHE A 216 -14.38 -9.84 6.76
CA PHE A 216 -13.78 -10.35 5.53
C PHE A 216 -13.97 -11.87 5.39
N ALA A 217 -13.89 -12.63 6.49
CA ALA A 217 -14.19 -14.06 6.47
C ALA A 217 -15.61 -14.33 5.93
N GLU A 218 -16.59 -13.64 6.47
CA GLU A 218 -17.99 -13.78 6.05
C GLU A 218 -18.20 -13.31 4.60
N LYS A 219 -17.69 -12.13 4.26
CA LYS A 219 -17.85 -11.52 2.92
C LYS A 219 -17.29 -12.39 1.79
N TYR A 220 -16.17 -13.05 2.02
CA TYR A 220 -15.44 -13.83 1.00
C TYR A 220 -15.60 -15.35 1.17
N ASN A 221 -16.53 -15.81 1.99
CA ASN A 221 -16.77 -17.23 2.27
C ASN A 221 -15.48 -17.97 2.68
N LEU A 222 -14.80 -17.42 3.69
CA LEU A 222 -13.57 -17.97 4.25
C LEU A 222 -13.81 -18.45 5.68
N LYS A 223 -13.09 -19.48 6.07
CA LYS A 223 -12.98 -19.90 7.47
C LYS A 223 -11.73 -19.26 8.09
N LEU A 224 -11.90 -18.50 9.18
CA LEU A 224 -10.77 -18.02 9.98
C LEU A 224 -10.13 -19.22 10.71
N ASP A 225 -8.87 -19.53 10.38
CA ASP A 225 -8.13 -20.65 11.00
C ASP A 225 -7.34 -20.19 12.23
N THR A 226 -6.66 -19.06 12.13
CA THR A 226 -5.83 -18.52 13.22
C THR A 226 -6.02 -17.02 13.35
N PHE A 227 -5.90 -16.51 14.57
CA PHE A 227 -5.79 -15.09 14.86
C PHE A 227 -4.89 -14.91 16.07
N GLN A 228 -3.81 -14.17 15.91
CA GLN A 228 -2.81 -13.92 16.95
C GLN A 228 -2.35 -12.46 16.90
N LYS A 229 -1.89 -11.96 18.04
CA LYS A 229 -1.30 -10.64 18.18
C LYS A 229 0.12 -10.78 18.74
N ASP A 230 1.10 -10.14 18.11
CA ASP A 230 2.47 -10.16 18.61
C ASP A 230 2.73 -9.06 19.66
N ALA A 231 3.95 -9.06 20.23
CA ALA A 231 4.35 -8.08 21.23
C ALA A 231 4.41 -6.63 20.69
N ASN A 232 4.38 -6.44 19.37
CA ASN A 232 4.35 -5.14 18.70
C ASN A 232 2.94 -4.77 18.21
N ASP A 233 1.90 -5.41 18.75
CA ASP A 233 0.50 -5.22 18.39
C ASP A 233 0.15 -5.59 16.94
N ARG A 234 1.02 -6.25 16.19
CA ARG A 234 0.72 -6.71 14.85
C ARG A 234 -0.18 -7.93 14.88
N LEU A 235 -1.14 -7.94 13.98
CA LEU A 235 -2.10 -9.03 13.84
C LEU A 235 -1.56 -10.05 12.84
N TYR A 236 -1.60 -11.33 13.22
CA TYR A 236 -1.35 -12.48 12.36
C TYR A 236 -2.61 -13.30 12.28
N PHE A 237 -3.07 -13.55 11.10
CA PHE A 237 -4.26 -14.36 10.89
C PHE A 237 -4.18 -15.13 9.58
N SER A 238 -4.90 -16.24 9.53
CA SER A 238 -5.00 -17.03 8.32
C SER A 238 -6.43 -17.47 8.09
N TYR A 239 -6.75 -17.62 6.82
CA TYR A 239 -8.02 -18.13 6.36
C TYR A 239 -7.84 -19.39 5.55
N GLN A 240 -8.88 -20.22 5.55
CA GLN A 240 -9.07 -21.30 4.58
C GLN A 240 -10.25 -20.94 3.67
N LYS A 241 -10.06 -21.04 2.35
CA LYS A 241 -11.15 -20.86 1.38
C LYS A 241 -12.08 -22.09 1.43
N LEU A 242 -13.39 -21.85 1.61
CA LEU A 242 -14.43 -22.88 1.69
C LEU A 242 -14.90 -23.33 0.31
#